data_c1caf83d2bfe26a3533c35cb888a6b73
#
_entry.id   c1caf83d2bfe26a3533c35cb888a6b73
#
_cell.length_a   1.000
_cell.length_b   1.000
_cell.length_c   1.000
_cell.angle_alpha   90.00
_cell.angle_beta   90.00
_cell.angle_gamma   90.00
#
_symmetry.space_group_name_H-M   'P 1'
#
loop_
_entity.id
_entity.type
_entity.pdbx_description
1 polymer ?
#
loop_
_entity_poly.entity_id
_entity_poly.type
_entity_poly.pdbx_seq_one_letter_code
_entity_poly.pdbx_strand_id
1 'polypeptide(L)'
;QFTKKETTLNEIINIYKNSAGIPRETTLKKVFKVVLNKTISNQEIENLSLDFSKRIFYRLEAIEPLKGVLEYLTIHREVNKYIISGAPNSDVSYLTKKLKLSKYFKSIKGGPLNKKNEMINIRKLTNVKAQEIVYFGDQKNDCIAAKSAGVGFIGINAGSNLDTKKCKKFSDFEKLIAYEMAGKL
;
A
#
# COMPACT_ATOMS: atom_id res chain seq x y z
N GLN A 1 28.19 12.61 23.93
CA GLN A 1 27.32 11.51 24.41
C GLN A 1 25.95 11.62 23.74
N PHE A 2 25.83 11.24 22.47
CA PHE A 2 24.54 10.98 21.90
C PHE A 2 24.04 9.68 22.50
N THR A 3 22.90 9.76 23.15
CA THR A 3 22.47 8.78 24.12
C THR A 3 21.96 7.51 23.43
N LYS A 4 22.06 6.35 24.10
CA LYS A 4 21.42 5.06 23.77
C LYS A 4 19.99 5.22 23.22
N LYS A 5 19.29 6.30 23.58
CA LYS A 5 17.95 6.67 23.14
C LYS A 5 17.89 7.14 21.67
N GLU A 6 18.87 7.90 21.18
CA GLU A 6 18.92 8.37 19.78
C GLU A 6 19.30 7.24 18.83
N THR A 7 20.24 6.37 19.22
CA THR A 7 20.58 5.17 18.47
C THR A 7 19.35 4.29 18.29
N THR A 8 18.60 4.03 19.38
CA THR A 8 17.36 3.27 19.37
C THR A 8 16.31 3.89 18.43
N LEU A 9 16.13 5.21 18.45
CA LEU A 9 15.18 5.91 17.57
C LEU A 9 15.56 5.76 16.09
N ASN A 10 16.85 5.91 15.76
CA ASN A 10 17.35 5.74 14.40
C ASN A 10 17.16 4.32 13.88
N GLU A 11 17.35 3.30 14.72
CA GLU A 11 17.09 1.90 14.38
C GLU A 11 15.60 1.66 14.10
N ILE A 12 14.70 2.21 14.92
CA ILE A 12 13.25 2.14 14.70
C ILE A 12 12.87 2.80 13.37
N ILE A 13 13.35 4.02 13.11
CA ILE A 13 13.11 4.75 11.87
C ILE A 13 13.59 3.94 10.66
N ASN A 14 14.76 3.32 10.75
CA ASN A 14 15.32 2.51 9.69
C ASN A 14 14.48 1.25 9.42
N ILE A 15 14.00 0.59 10.47
CA ILE A 15 13.07 -0.54 10.32
C ILE A 15 11.80 -0.09 9.60
N TYR A 16 11.19 1.05 9.98
CA TYR A 16 9.98 1.57 9.32
C TYR A 16 10.23 1.91 7.86
N LYS A 17 11.33 2.60 7.52
CA LYS A 17 11.70 2.91 6.13
C LYS A 17 11.85 1.66 5.27
N ASN A 18 12.46 0.60 5.82
CA ASN A 18 12.66 -0.66 5.11
C ASN A 18 11.43 -1.59 5.13
N SER A 19 10.40 -1.24 5.89
CA SER A 19 9.14 -2.00 5.98
C SER A 19 8.01 -1.37 5.17
N ALA A 20 8.29 -0.44 4.28
CA ALA A 20 7.28 0.16 3.44
C ALA A 20 6.51 -0.91 2.62
N GLY A 21 5.18 -0.84 2.65
CA GLY A 21 4.30 -1.86 2.05
C GLY A 21 4.11 -3.14 2.86
N ILE A 22 4.76 -3.27 4.03
CA ILE A 22 4.53 -4.36 4.98
C ILE A 22 3.44 -3.95 5.98
N PRO A 23 2.59 -4.89 6.46
CA PRO A 23 1.58 -4.59 7.47
C PRO A 23 2.18 -3.95 8.74
N ARG A 24 1.49 -2.95 9.27
CA ARG A 24 1.92 -2.21 10.47
C ARG A 24 2.23 -3.12 11.64
N GLU A 25 1.39 -4.11 11.90
CA GLU A 25 1.56 -5.06 12.99
C GLU A 25 2.86 -5.88 12.86
N THR A 26 3.18 -6.32 11.64
CA THR A 26 4.42 -7.04 11.35
C THR A 26 5.65 -6.15 11.61
N THR A 27 5.56 -4.87 11.23
CA THR A 27 6.62 -3.89 11.49
C THR A 27 6.78 -3.63 12.98
N LEU A 28 5.68 -3.47 13.73
CA LEU A 28 5.72 -3.32 15.19
C LEU A 28 6.36 -4.52 15.86
N LYS A 29 5.96 -5.75 15.53
CA LYS A 29 6.59 -6.99 16.05
C LYS A 29 8.10 -6.99 15.81
N LYS A 30 8.54 -6.59 14.62
CA LYS A 30 9.95 -6.50 14.28
C LYS A 30 10.69 -5.49 15.15
N VAL A 31 10.12 -4.30 15.37
CA VAL A 31 10.69 -3.27 16.24
C VAL A 31 10.86 -3.80 17.66
N PHE A 32 9.83 -4.38 18.24
CA PHE A 32 9.89 -4.93 19.59
C PHE A 32 10.96 -6.03 19.71
N LYS A 33 11.01 -6.96 18.77
CA LYS A 33 11.98 -8.06 18.77
C LYS A 33 13.42 -7.59 18.58
N VAL A 34 13.67 -6.73 17.57
CA VAL A 34 15.03 -6.40 17.10
C VAL A 34 15.64 -5.26 17.90
N VAL A 35 14.86 -4.22 18.20
CA VAL A 35 15.39 -2.99 18.82
C VAL A 35 15.21 -3.02 20.34
N LEU A 36 14.05 -3.47 20.81
CA LEU A 36 13.73 -3.45 22.23
C LEU A 36 14.07 -4.77 22.93
N ASN A 37 14.44 -5.83 22.17
CA ASN A 37 14.70 -7.17 22.66
C ASN A 37 13.57 -7.69 23.58
N LYS A 38 12.32 -7.45 23.15
CA LYS A 38 11.10 -7.80 23.89
C LYS A 38 10.14 -8.56 22.99
N THR A 39 9.37 -9.47 23.59
CA THR A 39 8.15 -9.99 22.98
C THR A 39 6.99 -9.05 23.27
N ILE A 40 6.07 -8.95 22.34
CA ILE A 40 4.85 -8.15 22.48
C ILE A 40 3.65 -9.03 22.12
N SER A 41 2.61 -8.97 22.93
CA SER A 41 1.36 -9.70 22.70
C SER A 41 0.58 -9.13 21.51
N ASN A 42 -0.32 -9.92 20.95
CA ASN A 42 -1.19 -9.44 19.86
C ASN A 42 -2.10 -8.29 20.34
N GLN A 43 -2.59 -8.34 21.59
CA GLN A 43 -3.43 -7.28 22.14
C GLN A 43 -2.68 -5.95 22.28
N GLU A 44 -1.43 -5.98 22.76
CA GLU A 44 -0.60 -4.77 22.84
C GLU A 44 -0.31 -4.19 21.46
N ILE A 45 -0.05 -5.04 20.45
CA ILE A 45 0.14 -4.59 19.07
C ILE A 45 -1.12 -3.92 18.53
N GLU A 46 -2.28 -4.51 18.75
CA GLU A 46 -3.56 -3.94 18.35
C GLU A 46 -3.78 -2.56 18.99
N ASN A 47 -3.57 -2.45 20.30
CA ASN A 47 -3.68 -1.19 21.03
C ASN A 47 -2.72 -0.13 20.49
N LEU A 48 -1.45 -0.49 20.23
CA LEU A 48 -0.47 0.43 19.63
C LEU A 48 -0.86 0.83 18.20
N SER A 49 -1.38 -0.10 17.42
CA SER A 49 -1.85 0.18 16.05
C SER A 49 -3.04 1.14 16.05
N LEU A 50 -3.97 0.98 16.99
CA LEU A 50 -5.11 1.89 17.18
C LEU A 50 -4.66 3.29 17.63
N ASP A 51 -3.74 3.36 18.61
CA ASP A 51 -3.20 4.65 19.06
C ASP A 51 -2.47 5.38 17.93
N PHE A 52 -1.69 4.66 17.14
CA PHE A 52 -1.05 5.21 15.95
C PHE A 52 -2.09 5.78 14.96
N SER A 53 -3.15 5.02 14.66
CA SER A 53 -4.23 5.50 13.78
C SER A 53 -4.87 6.79 14.31
N LYS A 54 -5.18 6.86 15.61
CA LYS A 54 -5.72 8.08 16.24
C LYS A 54 -4.80 9.28 16.07
N ARG A 55 -3.48 9.09 16.25
CA ARG A 55 -2.48 10.16 16.14
C ARG A 55 -2.29 10.68 14.73
N ILE A 56 -2.52 9.87 13.71
CA ILE A 56 -2.37 10.30 12.32
C ILE A 56 -3.68 10.79 11.69
N PHE A 57 -4.85 10.55 12.29
CA PHE A 57 -6.15 10.91 11.70
C PHE A 57 -6.23 12.38 11.29
N TYR A 58 -5.76 13.32 12.11
CA TYR A 58 -5.75 14.73 11.75
C TYR A 58 -4.90 15.04 10.50
N ARG A 59 -3.81 14.28 10.27
CA ARG A 59 -3.00 14.38 9.05
C ARG A 59 -3.72 13.76 7.85
N LEU A 60 -4.44 12.67 8.08
CA LEU A 60 -5.25 12.02 7.06
C LEU A 60 -6.42 12.91 6.61
N GLU A 61 -6.84 13.85 7.45
CA GLU A 61 -7.88 14.83 7.10
C GLU A 61 -7.46 15.82 6.01
N ALA A 62 -6.19 16.12 5.90
CA ALA A 62 -5.63 17.01 4.88
C ALA A 62 -5.18 16.28 3.59
N ILE A 63 -5.33 14.94 3.53
CA ILE A 63 -4.91 14.19 2.35
C ILE A 63 -5.91 14.36 1.22
N GLU A 64 -5.38 14.67 0.05
CA GLU A 64 -6.10 14.69 -1.22
C GLU A 64 -5.74 13.46 -2.07
N PRO A 65 -6.63 13.05 -2.99
CA PRO A 65 -6.31 12.02 -3.97
C PRO A 65 -5.12 12.44 -4.84
N LEU A 66 -4.32 11.47 -5.28
CA LEU A 66 -3.27 11.72 -6.26
C LEU A 66 -3.87 12.33 -7.54
N LYS A 67 -3.09 13.19 -8.20
CA LYS A 67 -3.50 13.81 -9.47
C LYS A 67 -3.95 12.77 -10.47
N GLY A 68 -5.06 13.05 -11.14
CA GLY A 68 -5.63 12.19 -12.18
C GLY A 68 -6.31 10.91 -11.68
N VAL A 69 -6.29 10.59 -10.36
CA VAL A 69 -6.88 9.32 -9.87
C VAL A 69 -8.39 9.25 -10.13
N LEU A 70 -9.14 10.33 -9.91
CA LEU A 70 -10.59 10.35 -10.16
C LEU A 70 -10.91 10.22 -11.65
N GLU A 71 -10.14 10.86 -12.49
CA GLU A 71 -10.24 10.76 -13.95
C GLU A 71 -9.96 9.34 -14.41
N TYR A 72 -8.85 8.74 -13.94
CA TYR A 72 -8.48 7.36 -14.26
C TYR A 72 -9.58 6.37 -13.84
N LEU A 73 -10.11 6.50 -12.63
CA LEU A 73 -11.20 5.65 -12.14
C LEU A 73 -12.48 5.81 -12.97
N THR A 74 -12.73 6.99 -13.51
CA THR A 74 -13.90 7.30 -14.36
C THR A 74 -13.73 6.77 -15.77
N ILE A 75 -12.57 6.98 -16.40
CA ILE A 75 -12.26 6.43 -17.73
C ILE A 75 -12.41 4.92 -17.74
N HIS A 76 -11.89 4.24 -16.72
CA HIS A 76 -11.93 2.79 -16.58
C HIS A 76 -13.13 2.28 -15.75
N ARG A 77 -14.27 2.98 -15.76
CA ARG A 77 -15.44 2.64 -14.91
C ARG A 77 -15.92 1.20 -15.07
N GLU A 78 -15.82 0.61 -16.26
CA GLU A 78 -16.26 -0.76 -16.56
C GLU A 78 -15.28 -1.83 -16.03
N VAL A 79 -14.06 -1.45 -15.64
CA VAL A 79 -13.08 -2.38 -15.09
C VAL A 79 -13.32 -2.58 -13.60
N ASN A 80 -13.36 -3.84 -13.15
CA ASN A 80 -13.44 -4.16 -11.72
C ASN A 80 -12.18 -3.73 -10.98
N LYS A 81 -12.33 -2.99 -9.90
CA LYS A 81 -11.25 -2.43 -9.10
C LYS A 81 -11.32 -2.90 -7.65
N TYR A 82 -10.16 -3.14 -7.07
CA TYR A 82 -9.99 -3.66 -5.72
C TYR A 82 -8.90 -2.87 -5.00
N ILE A 83 -9.07 -2.64 -3.70
CA ILE A 83 -8.00 -2.10 -2.84
C ILE A 83 -7.48 -3.22 -1.96
N ILE A 84 -6.15 -3.36 -1.95
CA ILE A 84 -5.39 -4.25 -1.06
C ILE A 84 -4.32 -3.39 -0.37
N SER A 85 -4.40 -3.20 0.93
CA SER A 85 -3.50 -2.35 1.70
C SER A 85 -2.93 -3.05 2.92
N GLY A 86 -1.68 -2.76 3.26
CA GLY A 86 -1.07 -3.18 4.54
C GLY A 86 -1.48 -2.30 5.73
N ALA A 87 -2.17 -1.17 5.50
CA ALA A 87 -2.73 -0.35 6.58
C ALA A 87 -3.95 -1.05 7.20
N PRO A 88 -4.27 -0.83 8.48
CA PRO A 88 -5.46 -1.38 9.12
C PRO A 88 -6.73 -1.13 8.30
N ASN A 89 -7.65 -2.09 8.30
CA ASN A 89 -8.87 -2.00 7.51
C ASN A 89 -9.72 -0.77 7.85
N SER A 90 -9.75 -0.36 9.13
CA SER A 90 -10.39 0.87 9.58
C SER A 90 -9.83 2.11 8.89
N ASP A 91 -8.49 2.22 8.78
CA ASP A 91 -7.81 3.37 8.19
C ASP A 91 -8.10 3.45 6.68
N VAL A 92 -8.02 2.32 5.98
CA VAL A 92 -8.29 2.23 4.54
C VAL A 92 -9.75 2.56 4.23
N SER A 93 -10.68 1.99 5.01
CA SER A 93 -12.12 2.23 4.86
C SER A 93 -12.49 3.69 5.15
N TYR A 94 -11.90 4.27 6.20
CA TYR A 94 -12.08 5.68 6.52
C TYR A 94 -11.62 6.59 5.39
N LEU A 95 -10.38 6.41 4.90
CA LEU A 95 -9.82 7.23 3.83
C LEU A 95 -10.59 7.12 2.53
N THR A 96 -10.91 5.91 2.10
CA THR A 96 -11.64 5.71 0.84
C THR A 96 -13.05 6.30 0.90
N LYS A 97 -13.72 6.23 2.05
CA LYS A 97 -15.02 6.87 2.27
C LYS A 97 -14.90 8.40 2.26
N LYS A 98 -13.94 8.95 3.00
CA LYS A 98 -13.69 10.39 3.07
C LYS A 98 -13.37 10.99 1.71
N LEU A 99 -12.50 10.34 0.95
CA LEU A 99 -12.12 10.76 -0.40
C LEU A 99 -13.21 10.46 -1.46
N LYS A 100 -14.38 9.93 -1.04
CA LYS A 100 -15.50 9.55 -1.92
C LYS A 100 -15.09 8.54 -3.01
N LEU A 101 -14.07 7.72 -2.74
CA LEU A 101 -13.52 6.74 -3.66
C LEU A 101 -14.18 5.35 -3.55
N SER A 102 -14.85 5.05 -2.43
CA SER A 102 -15.39 3.71 -2.13
C SER A 102 -16.30 3.17 -3.24
N LYS A 103 -17.05 4.05 -3.92
CA LYS A 103 -17.98 3.68 -5.00
C LYS A 103 -17.31 3.09 -6.25
N TYR A 104 -16.02 3.30 -6.43
CA TYR A 104 -15.26 2.80 -7.58
C TYR A 104 -14.71 1.38 -7.39
N PHE A 105 -14.77 0.85 -6.16
CA PHE A 105 -14.14 -0.43 -5.82
C PHE A 105 -15.14 -1.50 -5.44
N LYS A 106 -14.98 -2.69 -6.00
CA LYS A 106 -15.79 -3.89 -5.66
C LYS A 106 -15.46 -4.40 -4.26
N SER A 107 -14.22 -4.25 -3.81
CA SER A 107 -13.81 -4.63 -2.46
C SER A 107 -12.64 -3.75 -2.01
N ILE A 108 -12.66 -3.43 -0.72
CA ILE A 108 -11.63 -2.64 -0.04
C ILE A 108 -11.16 -3.47 1.14
N LYS A 109 -9.88 -3.88 1.12
CA LYS A 109 -9.27 -4.70 2.16
C LYS A 109 -8.03 -4.02 2.71
N GLY A 110 -7.98 -3.86 4.02
CA GLY A 110 -6.82 -3.45 4.79
C GLY A 110 -6.44 -4.52 5.81
N GLY A 111 -5.30 -4.34 6.45
CA GLY A 111 -4.87 -5.19 7.55
C GLY A 111 -3.63 -6.04 7.23
N PRO A 112 -3.32 -7.04 8.08
CA PRO A 112 -2.17 -7.90 7.91
C PRO A 112 -2.38 -8.90 6.78
N LEU A 113 -2.56 -8.38 5.54
CA LEU A 113 -2.84 -9.18 4.36
C LEU A 113 -1.55 -9.55 3.64
N ASN A 114 -1.52 -10.77 3.10
CA ASN A 114 -0.54 -11.15 2.10
C ASN A 114 -1.03 -10.69 0.72
N LYS A 115 -0.48 -9.59 0.20
CA LYS A 115 -0.89 -8.98 -1.07
C LYS A 115 -0.88 -9.96 -2.25
N LYS A 116 0.13 -10.84 -2.32
CA LYS A 116 0.20 -11.91 -3.34
C LYS A 116 -1.03 -12.82 -3.27
N ASN A 117 -1.34 -13.31 -2.08
CA ASN A 117 -2.47 -14.23 -1.89
C ASN A 117 -3.80 -13.55 -2.20
N GLU A 118 -3.96 -12.28 -1.81
CA GLU A 118 -5.17 -11.53 -2.13
C GLU A 118 -5.35 -11.33 -3.65
N MET A 119 -4.29 -11.02 -4.40
CA MET A 119 -4.36 -10.94 -5.86
C MET A 119 -4.71 -12.29 -6.49
N ILE A 120 -4.16 -13.39 -5.97
CA ILE A 120 -4.51 -14.76 -6.42
C ILE A 120 -5.98 -15.07 -6.09
N ASN A 121 -6.47 -14.68 -4.92
CA ASN A 121 -7.86 -14.87 -4.53
C ASN A 121 -8.82 -14.08 -5.43
N ILE A 122 -8.53 -12.81 -5.72
CA ILE A 122 -9.30 -11.98 -6.65
C ILE A 122 -9.36 -12.65 -8.02
N ARG A 123 -8.22 -13.10 -8.54
CA ARG A 123 -8.16 -13.82 -9.82
C ARG A 123 -9.07 -15.05 -9.85
N LYS A 124 -9.02 -15.87 -8.80
CA LYS A 124 -9.88 -17.06 -8.68
C LYS A 124 -11.37 -16.71 -8.62
N LEU A 125 -11.73 -15.70 -7.84
CA LEU A 125 -13.11 -15.27 -7.66
C LEU A 125 -13.71 -14.63 -8.92
N THR A 126 -12.88 -13.96 -9.73
CA THR A 126 -13.33 -13.26 -10.94
C THR A 126 -13.13 -14.07 -12.22
N ASN A 127 -12.45 -15.21 -12.14
CA ASN A 127 -12.06 -16.05 -13.28
C ASN A 127 -11.30 -15.29 -14.39
N VAL A 128 -10.55 -14.25 -14.00
CA VAL A 128 -9.75 -13.41 -14.91
C VAL A 128 -8.33 -13.98 -15.02
N LYS A 129 -7.74 -13.95 -16.21
CA LYS A 129 -6.34 -14.38 -16.41
C LYS A 129 -5.38 -13.41 -15.71
N ALA A 130 -4.27 -13.94 -15.22
CA ALA A 130 -3.27 -13.12 -14.49
C ALA A 130 -2.75 -11.94 -15.31
N GLN A 131 -2.60 -12.10 -16.62
CA GLN A 131 -2.12 -11.09 -17.57
C GLN A 131 -3.13 -9.93 -17.77
N GLU A 132 -4.39 -10.14 -17.42
CA GLU A 132 -5.47 -9.14 -17.50
C GLU A 132 -5.61 -8.32 -16.20
N ILE A 133 -4.77 -8.61 -15.20
CA ILE A 133 -4.77 -7.92 -13.91
C ILE A 133 -3.53 -7.03 -13.82
N VAL A 134 -3.75 -5.78 -13.46
CA VAL A 134 -2.67 -4.81 -13.15
C VAL A 134 -2.79 -4.38 -11.71
N TYR A 135 -1.69 -4.46 -10.98
CA TYR A 135 -1.57 -3.96 -9.63
C TYR A 135 -0.81 -2.64 -9.60
N PHE A 136 -1.44 -1.61 -9.04
CA PHE A 136 -0.82 -0.30 -8.82
C PHE A 136 -0.24 -0.23 -7.40
N GLY A 137 0.99 0.24 -7.28
CA GLY A 137 1.63 0.39 -5.98
C GLY A 137 2.79 1.37 -6.01
N ASP A 138 3.26 1.79 -4.85
CA ASP A 138 4.34 2.77 -4.70
C ASP A 138 5.62 2.16 -4.14
N GLN A 139 5.56 0.91 -3.64
CA GLN A 139 6.66 0.26 -2.94
C GLN A 139 7.27 -0.92 -3.70
N LYS A 140 8.55 -1.17 -3.45
CA LYS A 140 9.26 -2.37 -3.96
C LYS A 140 8.52 -3.66 -3.60
N ASN A 141 7.97 -3.76 -2.39
CA ASN A 141 7.20 -4.92 -1.93
C ASN A 141 5.91 -5.13 -2.73
N ASP A 142 5.31 -4.08 -3.28
CA ASP A 142 4.15 -4.17 -4.17
C ASP A 142 4.53 -4.83 -5.49
N CYS A 143 5.63 -4.39 -6.09
CA CYS A 143 6.17 -4.98 -7.31
C CYS A 143 6.52 -6.47 -7.10
N ILE A 144 7.16 -6.83 -5.99
CA ILE A 144 7.49 -8.23 -5.66
C ILE A 144 6.21 -9.06 -5.50
N ALA A 145 5.21 -8.55 -4.81
CA ALA A 145 3.93 -9.25 -4.60
C ALA A 145 3.19 -9.48 -5.93
N ALA A 146 3.10 -8.46 -6.79
CA ALA A 146 2.47 -8.56 -8.10
C ALA A 146 3.16 -9.59 -8.99
N LYS A 147 4.49 -9.53 -9.12
CA LYS A 147 5.28 -10.51 -9.88
C LYS A 147 5.11 -11.92 -9.34
N SER A 148 5.08 -12.09 -8.01
CA SER A 148 4.88 -13.39 -7.37
C SER A 148 3.47 -13.94 -7.55
N ALA A 149 2.49 -13.07 -7.84
CA ALA A 149 1.12 -13.45 -8.19
C ALA A 149 0.92 -13.68 -9.71
N GLY A 150 1.94 -13.35 -10.52
CA GLY A 150 1.90 -13.45 -11.97
C GLY A 150 1.09 -12.34 -12.65
N VAL A 151 0.79 -11.23 -11.94
CA VAL A 151 0.01 -10.09 -12.46
C VAL A 151 0.91 -8.94 -12.89
N GLY A 152 0.40 -8.08 -13.78
CA GLY A 152 1.09 -6.85 -14.19
C GLY A 152 1.30 -5.90 -13.01
N PHE A 153 2.33 -5.07 -13.08
CA PHE A 153 2.62 -4.05 -12.07
C PHE A 153 2.96 -2.70 -12.70
N ILE A 154 2.36 -1.65 -12.17
CA ILE A 154 2.68 -0.26 -12.50
C ILE A 154 2.94 0.50 -11.20
N GLY A 155 4.10 1.16 -11.12
CA GLY A 155 4.44 2.04 -10.01
C GLY A 155 3.75 3.40 -10.15
N ILE A 156 3.04 3.85 -9.11
CA ILE A 156 2.44 5.19 -9.05
C ILE A 156 3.00 5.92 -7.84
N ASN A 157 3.49 7.14 -8.03
CA ASN A 157 4.13 7.94 -6.97
C ASN A 157 5.25 7.16 -6.25
N ALA A 158 5.90 6.26 -6.97
CA ALA A 158 6.91 5.38 -6.42
C ALA A 158 8.24 6.14 -6.25
N GLY A 159 8.84 5.99 -5.08
CA GLY A 159 10.15 6.54 -4.77
C GLY A 159 11.30 5.89 -5.57
N SER A 160 12.53 6.35 -5.28
CA SER A 160 13.77 5.86 -5.93
C SER A 160 14.03 4.36 -5.70
N ASN A 161 13.43 3.75 -4.68
CA ASN A 161 13.60 2.33 -4.35
C ASN A 161 12.93 1.36 -5.33
N LEU A 162 12.11 1.87 -6.24
CA LEU A 162 11.52 1.07 -7.31
C LEU A 162 12.40 1.15 -8.58
N ASP A 163 12.99 0.02 -8.94
CA ASP A 163 13.87 -0.09 -10.11
C ASP A 163 13.06 0.06 -11.42
N THR A 164 13.31 1.15 -12.13
CA THR A 164 12.64 1.46 -13.42
C THR A 164 12.96 0.47 -14.53
N LYS A 165 14.09 -0.22 -14.47
CA LYS A 165 14.43 -1.27 -15.46
C LYS A 165 13.52 -2.48 -15.35
N LYS A 166 12.87 -2.66 -14.19
CA LYS A 166 12.03 -3.83 -13.88
C LYS A 166 10.54 -3.54 -13.88
N CYS A 167 10.13 -2.28 -13.73
CA CYS A 167 8.72 -1.91 -13.61
C CYS A 167 8.49 -0.53 -14.23
N LYS A 168 7.43 -0.39 -15.03
CA LYS A 168 6.96 0.94 -15.46
C LYS A 168 6.53 1.74 -14.23
N LYS A 169 6.85 3.04 -14.19
CA LYS A 169 6.40 3.93 -13.12
C LYS A 169 6.04 5.31 -13.63
N PHE A 170 5.07 5.92 -12.97
CA PHE A 170 4.57 7.25 -13.24
C PHE A 170 4.51 8.05 -11.94
N SER A 171 4.66 9.38 -12.03
CA SER A 171 4.55 10.26 -10.87
C SER A 171 3.12 10.28 -10.29
N ASP A 172 2.13 10.18 -11.16
CA ASP A 172 0.70 10.30 -10.86
C ASP A 172 -0.15 9.66 -11.96
N PHE A 173 -1.46 9.67 -11.81
CA PHE A 173 -2.38 9.09 -12.78
C PHE A 173 -2.56 9.95 -14.03
N GLU A 174 -2.32 11.27 -14.01
CA GLU A 174 -2.33 12.11 -15.22
C GLU A 174 -1.28 11.65 -16.22
N LYS A 175 -0.07 11.35 -15.72
CA LYS A 175 1.02 10.85 -16.57
C LYS A 175 0.73 9.45 -17.11
N LEU A 176 0.08 8.60 -16.33
CA LEU A 176 -0.35 7.28 -16.81
C LEU A 176 -1.41 7.41 -17.91
N ILE A 177 -2.46 8.23 -17.71
CA ILE A 177 -3.51 8.49 -18.71
C ILE A 177 -2.89 8.99 -20.02
N ALA A 178 -2.02 10.00 -19.95
CA ALA A 178 -1.34 10.52 -21.13
C ALA A 178 -0.52 9.45 -21.87
N TYR A 179 0.10 8.53 -21.13
CA TYR A 179 0.87 7.41 -21.70
C TYR A 179 -0.03 6.37 -22.40
N GLU A 180 -1.17 6.04 -21.79
CA GLU A 180 -2.19 5.14 -22.37
C GLU A 180 -2.80 5.74 -23.65
N MET A 181 -3.18 7.03 -23.61
CA MET A 181 -3.72 7.73 -24.77
C MET A 181 -2.75 7.81 -25.94
N ALA A 182 -1.45 7.78 -25.68
CA ALA A 182 -0.41 7.71 -26.71
C ALA A 182 -0.20 6.27 -27.27
N GLY A 183 -1.02 5.28 -26.86
CA GLY A 183 -0.91 3.88 -27.31
C GLY A 183 0.37 3.16 -26.90
N LYS A 184 0.97 3.57 -25.76
CA LYS A 184 2.27 3.07 -25.29
C LYS A 184 2.19 2.04 -24.17
N LEU A 185 1.00 1.71 -23.67
CA LEU A 185 0.82 0.76 -22.56
C LEU A 185 0.85 -0.70 -23.04
#